data_c99a943052a2580bd58e5468de38f3f0
#
_entry.id   c99a943052a2580bd58e5468de38f3f0
#
_cell.length_a   1.000
_cell.length_b   1.000
_cell.length_c   1.000
_cell.angle_alpha   90.00
_cell.angle_beta   90.00
_cell.angle_gamma   90.00
#
_symmetry.space_group_name_H-M   'P 1'
#
loop_
_entity.id
_entity.type
_entity.pdbx_description
1 polymer ?
#
loop_
_entity_poly.entity_id
_entity_poly.type
_entity_poly.pdbx_seq_one_letter_code
_entity_poly.pdbx_strand_id
1 'polypeptide(L)'
;RLLEINREQGEDHTGCILTGGASMGGGHAVNFYLRRPDIFNGTIALSGLYSSGMFFGNYMDDLVYRNSPCDYMRNFPTTHPYMKLFEKADKFIMCCGQGAWEADLLASTKELQAILESKGIHPIVDIWGQDVSHDWYWWEKQWVYFLQMTLGDA
;
A
#
# COMPACT_ATOMS: atom_id res chain seq x y z
N ARG A 1 -16.87 13.62 -3.79
CA ARG A 1 -16.90 14.64 -4.88
C ARG A 1 -16.36 14.12 -6.21
N LEU A 2 -15.21 13.41 -6.26
CA LEU A 2 -14.70 12.84 -7.53
C LEU A 2 -15.71 11.90 -8.19
N LEU A 3 -16.32 11.00 -7.42
CA LEU A 3 -17.35 10.08 -7.92
C LEU A 3 -18.61 10.81 -8.42
N GLU A 4 -18.95 11.92 -7.80
CA GLU A 4 -20.06 12.77 -8.23
C GLU A 4 -19.75 13.46 -9.56
N ILE A 5 -18.53 14.01 -9.69
CA ILE A 5 -18.06 14.64 -10.94
C ILE A 5 -18.07 13.64 -12.10
N ASN A 6 -17.56 12.42 -11.89
CA ASN A 6 -17.56 11.39 -12.93
C ASN A 6 -18.98 11.01 -13.36
N ARG A 7 -19.90 10.86 -12.40
CA ARG A 7 -21.33 10.61 -12.73
C ARG A 7 -21.95 11.75 -13.54
N GLU A 8 -21.64 13.01 -13.18
CA GLU A 8 -22.11 14.20 -13.89
C GLU A 8 -21.54 14.26 -15.33
N GLN A 9 -20.34 13.70 -15.55
CA GLN A 9 -19.69 13.60 -16.86
C GLN A 9 -20.14 12.38 -17.68
N GLY A 10 -21.01 11.54 -17.10
CA GLY A 10 -21.54 10.35 -17.80
C GLY A 10 -20.53 9.19 -17.83
N GLU A 11 -19.47 9.24 -17.05
CA GLU A 11 -18.52 8.15 -16.93
C GLU A 11 -19.08 7.10 -15.95
N ASP A 12 -19.29 5.89 -16.46
CA ASP A 12 -19.67 4.74 -15.63
C ASP A 12 -18.41 4.15 -15.02
N HIS A 13 -18.24 4.37 -13.71
CA HIS A 13 -17.16 3.76 -12.95
C HIS A 13 -17.73 2.66 -12.02
N THR A 14 -16.96 1.62 -11.82
CA THR A 14 -17.36 0.46 -11.00
C THR A 14 -17.52 0.79 -9.51
N GLY A 15 -17.22 2.02 -9.10
CA GLY A 15 -17.14 2.41 -7.68
C GLY A 15 -15.90 1.87 -6.98
N CYS A 16 -14.99 1.19 -7.69
CA CYS A 16 -13.74 0.68 -7.15
C CYS A 16 -12.66 1.77 -7.24
N ILE A 17 -12.11 2.17 -6.10
CA ILE A 17 -11.03 3.15 -6.01
C ILE A 17 -9.80 2.48 -5.43
N LEU A 18 -8.70 2.47 -6.19
CA LEU A 18 -7.41 2.02 -5.72
C LEU A 18 -6.51 3.22 -5.41
N THR A 19 -5.74 3.13 -4.35
CA THR A 19 -4.62 4.03 -4.12
C THR A 19 -3.38 3.46 -4.77
N GLY A 20 -2.45 4.31 -5.19
CA GLY A 20 -1.22 3.81 -5.78
C GLY A 20 -0.06 4.79 -5.69
N GLY A 21 1.16 4.27 -5.60
CA GLY A 21 2.36 5.07 -5.54
C GLY A 21 3.65 4.27 -5.49
N ALA A 22 4.75 4.96 -5.73
CA ALA A 22 6.09 4.41 -5.63
C ALA A 22 6.91 5.17 -4.57
N SER A 23 7.88 4.50 -3.94
CA SER A 23 8.74 5.08 -2.91
C SER A 23 7.93 5.68 -1.75
N MET A 24 8.14 6.92 -1.39
CA MET A 24 7.32 7.64 -0.41
C MET A 24 5.83 7.64 -0.80
N GLY A 25 5.52 7.75 -2.10
CA GLY A 25 4.15 7.62 -2.63
C GLY A 25 3.53 6.25 -2.37
N GLY A 26 4.32 5.17 -2.38
CA GLY A 26 3.88 3.82 -1.98
C GLY A 26 3.49 3.75 -0.51
N GLY A 27 4.29 4.37 0.36
CA GLY A 27 3.95 4.51 1.78
C GLY A 27 2.64 5.27 2.00
N HIS A 28 2.45 6.39 1.30
CA HIS A 28 1.20 7.17 1.36
C HIS A 28 -0.01 6.38 0.83
N ALA A 29 0.16 5.64 -0.27
CA ALA A 29 -0.91 4.83 -0.85
C ALA A 29 -1.43 3.79 0.15
N VAL A 30 -0.52 3.04 0.80
CA VAL A 30 -0.88 2.08 1.86
C VAL A 30 -1.52 2.80 3.06
N ASN A 31 -0.97 3.95 3.47
CA ASN A 31 -1.51 4.71 4.59
C ASN A 31 -2.96 5.17 4.34
N PHE A 32 -3.29 5.64 3.13
CA PHE A 32 -4.66 6.00 2.77
C PHE A 32 -5.59 4.80 2.80
N TYR A 33 -5.18 3.68 2.21
CA TYR A 33 -5.98 2.46 2.18
C TYR A 33 -6.24 1.91 3.59
N LEU A 34 -5.21 1.75 4.41
CA LEU A 34 -5.36 1.21 5.77
C LEU A 34 -6.21 2.10 6.68
N ARG A 35 -6.18 3.41 6.49
CA ARG A 35 -6.96 4.36 7.27
C ARG A 35 -8.41 4.52 6.80
N ARG A 36 -8.67 4.28 5.53
CA ARG A 36 -10.00 4.46 4.93
C ARG A 36 -10.37 3.33 3.95
N PRO A 37 -10.37 2.06 4.42
CA PRO A 37 -10.80 0.93 3.60
C PRO A 37 -12.29 0.96 3.26
N ASP A 38 -13.03 1.86 3.89
CA ASP A 38 -14.43 2.18 3.58
C ASP A 38 -14.57 3.03 2.31
N ILE A 39 -13.49 3.70 1.87
CA ILE A 39 -13.44 4.50 0.63
C ILE A 39 -12.62 3.78 -0.44
N PHE A 40 -11.44 3.27 -0.06
CA PHE A 40 -10.50 2.65 -0.97
C PHE A 40 -10.67 1.12 -0.95
N ASN A 41 -10.74 0.53 -2.13
CA ASN A 41 -10.96 -0.92 -2.30
C ASN A 41 -9.66 -1.72 -2.35
N GLY A 42 -8.52 -1.04 -2.40
CA GLY A 42 -7.20 -1.64 -2.45
C GLY A 42 -6.10 -0.63 -2.66
N THR A 43 -4.89 -1.13 -2.81
CA THR A 43 -3.68 -0.31 -3.02
C THR A 43 -2.65 -1.07 -3.84
N ILE A 44 -1.89 -0.35 -4.66
CA ILE A 44 -0.68 -0.83 -5.33
C ILE A 44 0.48 0.03 -4.86
N ALA A 45 1.34 -0.53 -4.04
CA ALA A 45 2.47 0.19 -3.46
C ALA A 45 3.79 -0.43 -3.93
N LEU A 46 4.60 0.38 -4.62
CA LEU A 46 5.87 -0.03 -5.20
C LEU A 46 7.01 0.55 -4.37
N SER A 47 7.88 -0.31 -3.84
CA SER A 47 9.03 0.08 -3.02
C SER A 47 8.66 1.11 -1.94
N GLY A 48 7.56 0.85 -1.20
CA GLY A 48 7.03 1.78 -0.22
C GLY A 48 7.81 1.77 1.09
N LEU A 49 7.79 2.89 1.81
CA LEU A 49 8.29 3.00 3.16
C LEU A 49 7.12 3.12 4.14
N TYR A 50 7.01 2.18 5.06
CA TYR A 50 5.84 2.04 5.94
C TYR A 50 6.12 2.31 7.41
N SER A 51 7.38 2.62 7.74
CA SER A 51 7.83 3.01 9.08
C SER A 51 8.43 4.41 9.06
N SER A 52 8.13 5.21 10.06
CA SER A 52 8.65 6.58 10.20
C SER A 52 10.12 6.64 10.63
N GLY A 53 10.68 5.53 11.11
CA GLY A 53 12.01 5.50 11.71
C GLY A 53 13.14 6.00 10.81
N MET A 54 13.04 5.78 9.50
CA MET A 54 14.03 6.26 8.52
C MET A 54 14.14 7.78 8.51
N PHE A 55 13.03 8.51 8.72
CA PHE A 55 13.01 9.97 8.68
C PHE A 55 13.18 10.63 10.04
N PHE A 56 12.65 10.00 11.09
CA PHE A 56 12.52 10.62 12.41
C PHE A 56 13.27 9.86 13.52
N GLY A 57 13.95 8.76 13.19
CA GLY A 57 14.61 7.91 14.19
C GLY A 57 13.60 7.44 15.23
N ASN A 58 13.88 7.75 16.50
CA ASN A 58 13.00 7.40 17.62
C ASN A 58 11.96 8.48 17.96
N TYR A 59 11.91 9.59 17.21
CA TYR A 59 10.90 10.61 17.46
C TYR A 59 9.51 10.12 17.05
N MET A 60 8.55 10.29 17.95
CA MET A 60 7.16 9.90 17.73
C MET A 60 6.23 10.91 18.40
N ASP A 61 5.32 11.45 17.60
CA ASP A 61 4.17 12.21 18.07
C ASP A 61 2.90 11.68 17.37
N ASP A 62 1.76 12.27 17.65
CA ASP A 62 0.47 11.87 17.08
C ASP A 62 0.44 11.94 15.54
N LEU A 63 1.13 12.93 14.95
CA LEU A 63 1.17 13.11 13.49
C LEU A 63 2.06 12.04 12.84
N VAL A 64 3.25 11.81 13.40
CA VAL A 64 4.16 10.77 12.93
C VAL A 64 3.50 9.40 13.08
N TYR A 65 2.93 9.09 14.26
CA TYR A 65 2.24 7.82 14.50
C TYR A 65 1.12 7.55 13.49
N ARG A 66 0.27 8.54 13.23
CA ARG A 66 -0.87 8.40 12.29
C ARG A 66 -0.43 8.23 10.83
N ASN A 67 0.82 8.53 10.50
CA ASN A 67 1.40 8.40 9.16
C ASN A 67 2.47 7.31 9.07
N SER A 68 2.58 6.44 10.07
CA SER A 68 3.49 5.31 10.11
C SER A 68 2.71 3.99 10.20
N PRO A 69 2.39 3.36 9.05
CA PRO A 69 1.62 2.13 8.99
C PRO A 69 2.12 1.02 9.92
N CYS A 70 3.43 0.79 10.00
CA CYS A 70 3.99 -0.20 10.90
C CYS A 70 3.64 0.08 12.36
N ASP A 71 3.70 1.35 12.79
CA ASP A 71 3.47 1.71 14.19
C ASP A 71 2.00 1.59 14.60
N TYR A 72 1.09 2.20 13.84
CA TYR A 72 -0.33 2.14 14.23
C TYR A 72 -0.96 0.76 13.97
N MET A 73 -0.53 0.01 12.95
CA MET A 73 -1.06 -1.32 12.70
C MET A 73 -0.63 -2.34 13.75
N ARG A 74 0.52 -2.19 14.41
CA ARG A 74 0.88 -3.02 15.58
C ARG A 74 -0.19 -2.97 16.67
N ASN A 75 -0.74 -1.78 16.90
CA ASN A 75 -1.72 -1.51 17.95
C ASN A 75 -3.18 -1.57 17.44
N PHE A 76 -3.39 -1.83 16.14
CA PHE A 76 -4.73 -1.86 15.56
C PHE A 76 -5.55 -3.03 16.11
N PRO A 77 -6.73 -2.79 16.70
CA PRO A 77 -7.51 -3.86 17.33
C PRO A 77 -8.14 -4.77 16.28
N THR A 78 -7.98 -6.09 16.47
CA THR A 78 -8.59 -7.10 15.58
C THR A 78 -10.12 -7.14 15.66
N THR A 79 -10.71 -6.46 16.64
CA THR A 79 -12.17 -6.28 16.76
C THR A 79 -12.71 -5.06 16.02
N HIS A 80 -11.83 -4.26 15.39
CA HIS A 80 -12.25 -3.07 14.67
C HIS A 80 -13.12 -3.43 13.46
N PRO A 81 -14.21 -2.67 13.17
CA PRO A 81 -15.09 -2.95 12.03
C PRO A 81 -14.39 -3.05 10.67
N TYR A 82 -13.28 -2.35 10.49
CA TYR A 82 -12.47 -2.38 9.26
C TYR A 82 -11.84 -3.75 8.97
N MET A 83 -11.68 -4.60 9.98
CA MET A 83 -11.13 -5.94 9.76
C MET A 83 -11.93 -6.74 8.71
N LYS A 84 -13.26 -6.61 8.73
CA LYS A 84 -14.12 -7.26 7.71
C LYS A 84 -13.90 -6.73 6.29
N LEU A 85 -13.41 -5.50 6.15
CA LEU A 85 -13.08 -4.91 4.85
C LEU A 85 -11.72 -5.42 4.36
N PHE A 86 -10.76 -5.59 5.27
CA PHE A 86 -9.45 -6.16 4.94
C PHE A 86 -9.50 -7.64 4.58
N GLU A 87 -10.42 -8.42 5.15
CA GLU A 87 -10.64 -9.83 4.79
C GLU A 87 -10.99 -10.05 3.31
N LYS A 88 -11.56 -9.03 2.67
CA LYS A 88 -11.99 -9.05 1.26
C LYS A 88 -10.99 -8.35 0.32
N ALA A 89 -9.84 -7.97 0.85
CA ALA A 89 -8.85 -7.16 0.13
C ALA A 89 -7.99 -8.02 -0.82
N ASP A 90 -8.55 -8.38 -1.96
CA ASP A 90 -7.86 -9.06 -3.07
C ASP A 90 -6.92 -8.13 -3.86
N LYS A 91 -6.95 -6.84 -3.57
CA LYS A 91 -6.19 -5.78 -4.27
C LYS A 91 -5.27 -4.99 -3.35
N PHE A 92 -4.81 -5.60 -2.26
CA PHE A 92 -3.79 -5.02 -1.40
C PHE A 92 -2.42 -5.55 -1.81
N ILE A 93 -1.70 -4.78 -2.63
CA ILE A 93 -0.43 -5.17 -3.24
C ILE A 93 0.70 -4.30 -2.70
N MET A 94 1.76 -4.95 -2.23
CA MET A 94 3.04 -4.35 -1.91
C MET A 94 4.13 -5.04 -2.73
N CYS A 95 4.84 -4.30 -3.56
CA CYS A 95 5.96 -4.80 -4.33
C CYS A 95 7.25 -4.07 -3.94
N CYS A 96 8.36 -4.80 -3.93
CA CYS A 96 9.68 -4.23 -3.68
C CYS A 96 10.75 -5.01 -4.46
N GLY A 97 11.77 -4.30 -4.97
CA GLY A 97 12.95 -4.92 -5.53
C GLY A 97 13.95 -5.36 -4.45
N GLN A 98 15.08 -5.90 -4.90
CA GLN A 98 16.21 -6.29 -4.04
C GLN A 98 17.54 -5.66 -4.52
N GLY A 99 17.48 -4.81 -5.52
CA GLY A 99 18.65 -4.15 -6.11
C GLY A 99 19.06 -2.88 -5.36
N ALA A 100 19.75 -2.00 -6.07
CA ALA A 100 20.28 -0.77 -5.49
C ALA A 100 19.18 0.10 -4.86
N TRP A 101 19.42 0.60 -3.64
CA TRP A 101 18.55 1.47 -2.84
C TRP A 101 17.23 0.83 -2.36
N GLU A 102 17.06 -0.48 -2.48
CA GLU A 102 15.84 -1.18 -2.06
C GLU A 102 15.93 -1.81 -0.65
N ALA A 103 17.11 -1.89 -0.05
CA ALA A 103 17.31 -2.65 1.20
C ALA A 103 16.38 -2.20 2.35
N ASP A 104 16.28 -0.88 2.59
CA ASP A 104 15.45 -0.34 3.66
C ASP A 104 13.95 -0.47 3.36
N LEU A 105 13.59 -0.32 2.07
CA LEU A 105 12.20 -0.46 1.62
C LEU A 105 11.76 -1.93 1.70
N LEU A 106 12.64 -2.85 1.35
CA LEU A 106 12.40 -4.29 1.50
C LEU A 106 12.21 -4.68 2.97
N ALA A 107 13.06 -4.15 3.85
CA ALA A 107 12.93 -4.37 5.29
C ALA A 107 11.59 -3.84 5.80
N SER A 108 11.22 -2.61 5.42
CA SER A 108 9.94 -1.98 5.79
C SER A 108 8.73 -2.75 5.24
N THR A 109 8.83 -3.27 4.00
CA THR A 109 7.79 -4.09 3.36
C THR A 109 7.56 -5.37 4.15
N LYS A 110 8.63 -6.08 4.49
CA LYS A 110 8.56 -7.33 5.29
C LYS A 110 8.05 -7.09 6.69
N GLU A 111 8.44 -5.98 7.31
CA GLU A 111 7.96 -5.58 8.62
C GLU A 111 6.44 -5.37 8.62
N LEU A 112 5.93 -4.56 7.68
CA LEU A 112 4.49 -4.34 7.57
C LEU A 112 3.73 -5.62 7.22
N GLN A 113 4.26 -6.45 6.32
CA GLN A 113 3.69 -7.76 5.99
C GLN A 113 3.49 -8.60 7.26
N ALA A 114 4.55 -8.77 8.06
CA ALA A 114 4.48 -9.56 9.30
C ALA A 114 3.46 -9.01 10.30
N ILE A 115 3.36 -7.68 10.43
CA ILE A 115 2.37 -7.03 11.29
C ILE A 115 0.94 -7.33 10.79
N LEU A 116 0.68 -7.17 9.50
CA LEU A 116 -0.63 -7.40 8.91
C LEU A 116 -1.06 -8.87 9.03
N GLU A 117 -0.17 -9.79 8.70
CA GLU A 117 -0.41 -11.23 8.80
C GLU A 117 -0.70 -11.67 10.23
N SER A 118 -0.02 -11.08 11.22
CA SER A 118 -0.31 -11.35 12.65
C SER A 118 -1.73 -10.97 13.08
N LYS A 119 -2.41 -10.16 12.28
CA LYS A 119 -3.79 -9.71 12.50
C LYS A 119 -4.80 -10.38 11.55
N GLY A 120 -4.33 -11.32 10.72
CA GLY A 120 -5.18 -12.00 9.74
C GLY A 120 -5.47 -11.18 8.48
N ILE A 121 -4.66 -10.15 8.21
CA ILE A 121 -4.71 -9.37 6.96
C ILE A 121 -3.60 -9.90 6.04
N HIS A 122 -3.94 -10.35 4.86
CA HIS A 122 -3.02 -11.03 3.94
C HIS A 122 -2.81 -10.22 2.65
N PRO A 123 -1.89 -9.23 2.64
CA PRO A 123 -1.56 -8.53 1.42
C PRO A 123 -0.86 -9.45 0.42
N ILE A 124 -0.98 -9.14 -0.86
CA ILE A 124 -0.12 -9.71 -1.89
C ILE A 124 1.23 -9.00 -1.79
N VAL A 125 2.27 -9.72 -1.38
CA VAL A 125 3.64 -9.19 -1.31
C VAL A 125 4.47 -9.86 -2.37
N ASP A 126 4.93 -9.08 -3.35
CA ASP A 126 5.72 -9.56 -4.48
C ASP A 126 7.13 -8.94 -4.43
N ILE A 127 8.14 -9.78 -4.20
CA ILE A 127 9.54 -9.37 -4.09
C ILE A 127 10.28 -9.74 -5.37
N TRP A 128 10.65 -8.71 -6.14
CA TRP A 128 11.36 -8.86 -7.40
C TRP A 128 12.85 -9.04 -7.19
N GLY A 129 13.58 -9.37 -8.27
CA GLY A 129 14.97 -9.79 -8.25
C GLY A 129 15.98 -8.76 -7.75
N GLN A 130 17.24 -9.21 -7.65
CA GLN A 130 18.36 -8.37 -7.21
C GLN A 130 18.81 -7.34 -8.26
N ASP A 131 18.36 -7.47 -9.48
CA ASP A 131 18.53 -6.53 -10.58
C ASP A 131 17.52 -5.38 -10.53
N VAL A 132 16.48 -5.50 -9.72
CA VAL A 132 15.40 -4.52 -9.58
C VAL A 132 15.78 -3.45 -8.56
N SER A 133 16.21 -2.30 -9.06
CA SER A 133 16.63 -1.14 -8.28
C SER A 133 15.48 -0.16 -8.02
N HIS A 134 15.68 0.76 -7.09
CA HIS A 134 14.76 1.84 -6.73
C HIS A 134 14.69 2.92 -7.82
N ASP A 135 13.99 2.63 -8.91
CA ASP A 135 14.02 3.43 -10.12
C ASP A 135 12.71 3.36 -10.89
N TRP A 136 12.38 4.46 -11.61
CA TRP A 136 11.20 4.58 -12.47
C TRP A 136 11.12 3.51 -13.55
N TYR A 137 12.27 3.09 -14.11
CA TYR A 137 12.32 2.01 -15.11
C TYR A 137 11.65 0.72 -14.63
N TRP A 138 11.84 0.37 -13.34
CA TRP A 138 11.21 -0.80 -12.74
C TRP A 138 9.77 -0.53 -12.32
N TRP A 139 9.49 0.64 -11.74
CA TRP A 139 8.13 0.99 -11.31
C TRP A 139 7.16 1.07 -12.49
N GLU A 140 7.56 1.55 -13.67
CA GLU A 140 6.71 1.52 -14.88
C GLU A 140 6.31 0.10 -15.26
N LYS A 141 7.24 -0.86 -15.21
CA LYS A 141 6.96 -2.28 -15.47
C LYS A 141 6.05 -2.90 -14.41
N GLN A 142 6.30 -2.61 -13.15
CA GLN A 142 5.51 -3.07 -12.03
C GLN A 142 4.09 -2.51 -12.10
N TRP A 143 3.93 -1.23 -12.47
CA TRP A 143 2.61 -0.61 -12.68
C TRP A 143 1.80 -1.36 -13.71
N VAL A 144 2.36 -1.60 -14.89
CA VAL A 144 1.66 -2.34 -15.96
C VAL A 144 1.25 -3.73 -15.47
N TYR A 145 2.17 -4.45 -14.84
CA TYR A 145 1.94 -5.80 -14.32
C TYR A 145 0.80 -5.83 -13.28
N PHE A 146 0.85 -4.98 -12.28
CA PHE A 146 -0.15 -5.00 -11.22
C PHE A 146 -1.50 -4.39 -11.64
N LEU A 147 -1.51 -3.43 -12.55
CA LEU A 147 -2.78 -2.93 -13.12
C LEU A 147 -3.49 -4.02 -13.92
N GLN A 148 -2.77 -4.77 -14.76
CA GLN A 148 -3.35 -5.91 -15.46
C GLN A 148 -3.90 -6.96 -14.48
N MET A 149 -3.15 -7.28 -13.44
CA MET A 149 -3.58 -8.23 -12.41
C MET A 149 -4.85 -7.77 -11.66
N THR A 150 -4.98 -6.46 -11.40
CA THR A 150 -6.09 -5.91 -10.59
C THR A 150 -7.33 -5.56 -11.40
N LEU A 151 -7.16 -5.15 -12.66
CA LEU A 151 -8.26 -4.68 -13.51
C LEU A 151 -8.74 -5.77 -14.48
N GLY A 152 -7.96 -6.85 -14.65
CA GLY A 152 -8.17 -7.85 -15.67
C GLY A 152 -7.74 -7.34 -17.05
N ASP A 153 -7.85 -8.20 -18.05
CA ASP A 153 -7.67 -7.81 -19.44
C ASP A 153 -8.87 -6.92 -19.84
N ALA A 154 -8.65 -5.61 -19.84
CA ALA A 154 -9.64 -4.62 -20.28
C ALA A 154 -9.70 -4.57 -21.81
#